data_f99598cfbda52a1676bdbef99b078112
#
_entry.id   f99598cfbda52a1676bdbef99b078112
#
_cell.length_a   1.000
_cell.length_b   1.000
_cell.length_c   1.000
_cell.angle_alpha   90.00
_cell.angle_beta   90.00
_cell.angle_gamma   90.00
#
_symmetry.space_group_name_H-M   'P 1'
#
loop_
_entity.id
_entity.type
_entity.pdbx_description
1 polymer ?
#
loop_
_entity_poly.entity_id
_entity_poly.type
_entity_poly.pdbx_seq_one_letter_code
_entity_poly.pdbx_strand_id
1 'polypeptide(L)'
;MCGKRGNKVGLIGILRKLKQKQGRELRILLLGLDNAGKTTILKKLAAEDVTHITPTQGFNIKSVMADDVRLNVWDIGGQRKIRPYWKNYFDNTDVLIYVIDSSDRKRFDETAMELSELLEEEKLKNVPMLVFANKQDLLTSAKASEIAGGLQ
;
A
#
# COMPACT_ATOMS: atom_id res chain seq x y z
N MET A 1 -20.56 -28.09 -13.21
CA MET A 1 -20.05 -26.71 -13.24
C MET A 1 -19.03 -26.55 -12.14
N CYS A 2 -17.76 -26.62 -12.48
CA CYS A 2 -16.68 -26.51 -11.52
C CYS A 2 -16.23 -25.04 -11.46
N GLY A 3 -16.75 -24.29 -10.51
CA GLY A 3 -16.31 -22.92 -10.24
C GLY A 3 -14.87 -22.95 -9.69
N LYS A 4 -13.91 -22.56 -10.48
CA LYS A 4 -12.55 -22.29 -10.02
C LYS A 4 -12.61 -21.20 -8.95
N ARG A 5 -12.51 -21.61 -7.69
CA ARG A 5 -12.20 -20.67 -6.60
C ARG A 5 -10.81 -20.10 -6.91
N GLY A 6 -10.77 -18.86 -7.39
CA GLY A 6 -9.53 -18.12 -7.47
C GLY A 6 -8.93 -18.07 -6.07
N ASN A 7 -7.72 -18.59 -5.91
CA ASN A 7 -6.97 -18.47 -4.67
C ASN A 7 -6.78 -16.98 -4.37
N LYS A 8 -7.64 -16.43 -3.55
CA LYS A 8 -7.37 -15.15 -2.89
C LYS A 8 -6.23 -15.41 -1.91
N VAL A 9 -5.01 -15.33 -2.39
CA VAL A 9 -3.85 -15.24 -1.51
C VAL A 9 -3.96 -13.85 -0.87
N GLY A 10 -4.47 -13.76 0.35
CA GLY A 10 -4.56 -12.51 1.07
C GLY A 10 -3.17 -11.92 1.34
N LEU A 11 -3.09 -10.65 1.70
CA LEU A 11 -1.85 -9.95 2.05
C LEU A 11 -0.95 -10.78 2.96
N ILE A 12 -1.51 -11.40 4.01
CA ILE A 12 -0.80 -12.27 4.95
C ILE A 12 -0.16 -13.48 4.23
N GLY A 13 -0.85 -14.07 3.25
CA GLY A 13 -0.30 -15.18 2.46
C GLY A 13 0.90 -14.78 1.61
N ILE A 14 0.90 -13.58 1.06
CA ILE A 14 2.02 -13.00 0.30
C ILE A 14 3.19 -12.73 1.26
N LEU A 15 2.93 -12.10 2.40
CA LEU A 15 3.92 -11.82 3.43
C LEU A 15 4.56 -13.10 3.99
N ARG A 16 3.77 -14.19 4.15
CA ARG A 16 4.30 -15.51 4.54
C ARG A 16 5.29 -16.08 3.52
N LYS A 17 5.03 -15.93 2.21
CA LYS A 17 5.97 -16.36 1.16
C LYS A 17 7.27 -15.56 1.18
N LEU A 18 7.19 -14.25 1.48
CA LEU A 18 8.36 -13.40 1.62
C LEU A 18 9.17 -13.74 2.88
N LYS A 19 8.51 -14.17 3.96
CA LYS A 19 9.13 -14.61 5.21
C LYS A 19 10.19 -15.70 5.03
N GLN A 20 9.97 -16.65 4.13
CA GLN A 20 10.90 -17.75 3.90
C GLN A 20 12.29 -17.29 3.41
N LYS A 21 12.40 -16.02 2.97
CA LYS A 21 13.63 -15.44 2.43
C LYS A 21 14.39 -14.53 3.38
N GLN A 22 13.75 -13.93 4.40
CA GLN A 22 14.32 -12.77 5.09
C GLN A 22 14.26 -12.78 6.63
N GLY A 23 13.80 -13.85 7.29
CA GLY A 23 13.73 -13.90 8.75
C GLY A 23 12.38 -13.44 9.33
N ARG A 24 12.37 -12.96 10.59
CA ARG A 24 11.13 -12.71 11.37
C ARG A 24 10.61 -11.27 11.32
N GLU A 25 11.27 -10.37 10.64
CA GLU A 25 10.86 -8.97 10.51
C GLU A 25 10.76 -8.57 9.04
N LEU A 26 9.75 -7.79 8.70
CA LEU A 26 9.56 -7.19 7.38
C LEU A 26 9.31 -5.69 7.51
N ARG A 27 10.01 -4.90 6.72
CA ARG A 27 9.78 -3.49 6.57
C ARG A 27 8.82 -3.25 5.40
N ILE A 28 7.65 -2.72 5.70
CA ILE A 28 6.60 -2.41 4.72
C ILE A 28 6.48 -0.91 4.59
N LEU A 29 6.54 -0.42 3.36
CA LEU A 29 6.34 0.98 3.04
C LEU A 29 4.95 1.17 2.43
N LEU A 30 4.11 2.02 3.04
CA LEU A 30 2.80 2.43 2.53
C LEU A 30 2.91 3.78 1.84
N LEU A 31 2.69 3.81 0.53
CA LEU A 31 2.66 5.02 -0.27
C LEU A 31 1.32 5.16 -1.01
N GLY A 32 1.08 6.32 -1.55
CA GLY A 32 -0.12 6.69 -2.28
C GLY A 32 -0.47 8.15 -2.00
N LEU A 33 -1.39 8.70 -2.77
CA LEU A 33 -1.82 10.08 -2.59
C LEU A 33 -2.44 10.28 -1.20
N ASP A 34 -2.53 11.52 -0.78
CA ASP A 34 -3.29 11.89 0.43
C ASP A 34 -4.75 11.43 0.31
N ASN A 35 -5.34 11.06 1.42
CA ASN A 35 -6.71 10.54 1.51
C ASN A 35 -6.95 9.20 0.76
N ALA A 36 -5.91 8.46 0.41
CA ALA A 36 -6.06 7.13 -0.21
C ALA A 36 -6.48 6.04 0.79
N GLY A 37 -6.32 6.28 2.08
CA GLY A 37 -6.68 5.36 3.15
C GLY A 37 -5.52 4.59 3.77
N LYS A 38 -4.28 5.03 3.57
CA LYS A 38 -3.07 4.42 4.12
C LYS A 38 -3.10 4.31 5.65
N THR A 39 -3.40 5.41 6.34
CA THR A 39 -3.48 5.45 7.80
C THR A 39 -4.61 4.58 8.33
N THR A 40 -5.73 4.50 7.63
CA THR A 40 -6.83 3.60 7.95
C THR A 40 -6.39 2.13 7.87
N ILE A 41 -5.66 1.76 6.83
CA ILE A 41 -5.09 0.41 6.67
C ILE A 41 -4.14 0.12 7.82
N LEU A 42 -3.23 1.04 8.14
CA LEU A 42 -2.27 0.88 9.23
C LEU A 42 -2.96 0.66 10.58
N LYS A 43 -3.95 1.49 10.91
CA LYS A 43 -4.72 1.36 12.16
C LYS A 43 -5.53 0.06 12.21
N LYS A 44 -6.11 -0.38 11.10
CA LYS A 44 -6.79 -1.67 11.01
C LYS A 44 -5.85 -2.84 11.24
N LEU A 45 -4.66 -2.81 10.68
CA LEU A 45 -3.63 -3.83 10.92
C LEU A 45 -3.19 -3.85 12.39
N ALA A 46 -3.15 -2.70 13.04
CA ALA A 46 -2.81 -2.56 14.45
C ALA A 46 -4.01 -2.81 15.41
N ALA A 47 -5.17 -3.16 14.89
CA ALA A 47 -6.44 -3.30 15.64
C ALA A 47 -6.83 -2.03 16.43
N GLU A 48 -6.54 -0.86 15.88
CA GLU A 48 -6.87 0.44 16.46
C GLU A 48 -8.18 1.00 15.91
N ASP A 49 -8.73 1.99 16.61
CA ASP A 49 -9.93 2.73 16.18
C ASP A 49 -9.65 3.54 14.90
N VAL A 50 -10.54 3.41 13.93
CA VAL A 50 -10.46 4.10 12.62
C VAL A 50 -11.52 5.19 12.45
N THR A 51 -12.31 5.49 13.48
CA THR A 51 -13.39 6.50 13.39
C THR A 51 -12.85 7.91 13.21
N HIS A 52 -11.65 8.18 13.72
CA HIS A 52 -10.98 9.47 13.60
C HIS A 52 -9.64 9.32 12.90
N ILE A 53 -9.59 9.67 11.62
CA ILE A 53 -8.36 9.68 10.82
C ILE A 53 -8.04 11.12 10.45
N THR A 54 -6.84 11.56 10.84
CA THR A 54 -6.28 12.85 10.42
C THR A 54 -5.23 12.67 9.34
N PRO A 55 -5.03 13.65 8.43
CA PRO A 55 -3.96 13.59 7.45
C PRO A 55 -2.59 13.42 8.12
N THR A 56 -1.78 12.49 7.59
CA THR A 56 -0.44 12.21 8.13
C THR A 56 0.50 13.37 7.82
N GLN A 57 1.00 14.00 8.87
CA GLN A 57 2.01 15.06 8.77
C GLN A 57 3.40 14.44 8.86
N GLY A 58 4.02 14.15 7.70
CA GLY A 58 5.29 13.45 7.65
C GLY A 58 5.11 11.94 7.54
N PHE A 59 5.35 11.20 8.60
CA PHE A 59 5.23 9.73 8.60
C PHE A 59 4.69 9.19 9.94
N ASN A 60 4.18 7.97 9.89
CA ASN A 60 3.74 7.21 11.05
C ASN A 60 4.27 5.77 10.95
N ILE A 61 4.81 5.23 12.04
CA ILE A 61 5.37 3.88 12.08
C ILE A 61 4.63 3.05 13.11
N LYS A 62 4.26 1.83 12.74
CA LYS A 62 3.71 0.85 13.65
C LYS A 62 4.33 -0.52 13.41
N SER A 63 4.59 -1.23 14.53
CA SER A 63 4.98 -2.64 14.50
C SER A 63 3.77 -3.49 14.83
N VAL A 64 3.42 -4.38 13.93
CA VAL A 64 2.28 -5.29 14.07
C VAL A 64 2.76 -6.73 13.95
N MET A 65 2.27 -7.60 14.82
CA MET A 65 2.55 -9.04 14.70
C MET A 65 1.50 -9.69 13.82
N ALA A 66 1.96 -10.34 12.76
CA ALA A 66 1.14 -11.21 11.93
C ALA A 66 1.70 -12.64 12.03
N ASP A 67 1.03 -13.48 12.79
CA ASP A 67 1.52 -14.79 13.22
C ASP A 67 2.84 -14.61 14.01
N ASP A 68 3.94 -15.14 13.47
CA ASP A 68 5.27 -15.05 14.06
C ASP A 68 6.20 -14.06 13.32
N VAL A 69 5.63 -13.24 12.43
CA VAL A 69 6.35 -12.19 11.69
C VAL A 69 6.03 -10.82 12.24
N ARG A 70 7.05 -10.04 12.55
CA ARG A 70 6.89 -8.63 12.88
C ARG A 70 6.85 -7.81 11.59
N LEU A 71 5.78 -7.06 11.41
CA LEU A 71 5.61 -6.13 10.30
C LEU A 71 5.88 -4.72 10.82
N ASN A 72 6.95 -4.12 10.35
CA ASN A 72 7.25 -2.71 10.62
C ASN A 72 6.69 -1.89 9.48
N VAL A 73 5.52 -1.28 9.68
CA VAL A 73 4.76 -0.59 8.64
C VAL A 73 4.98 0.91 8.75
N TRP A 74 5.47 1.50 7.67
CA TRP A 74 5.76 2.92 7.53
C TRP A 74 4.70 3.57 6.64
N ASP A 75 3.80 4.34 7.24
CA ASP A 75 2.81 5.15 6.54
C ASP A 75 3.38 6.54 6.29
N ILE A 76 3.70 6.85 5.05
CA ILE A 76 4.28 8.14 4.67
C ILE A 76 3.19 9.03 4.11
N GLY A 77 3.17 10.31 4.52
CA GLY A 77 2.20 11.29 4.05
C GLY A 77 2.18 11.40 2.52
N GLY A 78 0.96 11.45 1.96
CA GLY A 78 0.73 11.48 0.52
C GLY A 78 0.50 12.87 -0.07
N GLN A 79 0.55 13.93 0.75
CA GLN A 79 0.37 15.29 0.27
C GLN A 79 1.49 15.65 -0.73
N ARG A 80 1.15 16.40 -1.76
CA ARG A 80 2.06 16.75 -2.86
C ARG A 80 3.40 17.31 -2.38
N LYS A 81 3.40 18.14 -1.34
CA LYS A 81 4.61 18.71 -0.74
C LYS A 81 5.51 17.68 -0.04
N ILE A 82 4.98 16.51 0.33
CA ILE A 82 5.70 15.47 1.06
C ILE A 82 6.27 14.41 0.10
N ARG A 83 5.67 14.18 -1.05
CA ARG A 83 6.08 13.13 -2.02
C ARG A 83 7.55 13.21 -2.44
N PRO A 84 8.16 14.40 -2.63
CA PRO A 84 9.59 14.47 -2.94
C PRO A 84 10.50 13.83 -1.88
N TYR A 85 10.01 13.69 -0.66
CA TYR A 85 10.73 13.06 0.45
C TYR A 85 10.51 11.54 0.55
N TRP A 86 9.63 10.95 -0.23
CA TRP A 86 9.38 9.51 -0.23
C TRP A 86 10.65 8.70 -0.44
N LYS A 87 11.55 9.15 -1.31
CA LYS A 87 12.85 8.53 -1.59
C LYS A 87 13.74 8.33 -0.36
N ASN A 88 13.54 9.13 0.70
CA ASN A 88 14.29 9.01 1.94
C ASN A 88 13.94 7.74 2.72
N TYR A 89 12.84 7.07 2.38
CA TYR A 89 12.31 5.90 3.08
C TYR A 89 12.48 4.60 2.30
N PHE A 90 13.04 4.64 1.08
CA PHE A 90 13.14 3.47 0.20
C PHE A 90 14.16 2.43 0.66
N ASP A 91 15.21 2.85 1.36
CA ASP A 91 16.26 1.95 1.80
C ASP A 91 15.71 0.88 2.76
N ASN A 92 16.17 -0.36 2.58
CA ASN A 92 15.76 -1.51 3.40
C ASN A 92 14.27 -1.83 3.37
N THR A 93 13.54 -1.41 2.35
CA THR A 93 12.14 -1.77 2.14
C THR A 93 12.04 -3.19 1.62
N ASP A 94 11.29 -4.04 2.32
CA ASP A 94 11.05 -5.43 1.93
C ASP A 94 9.83 -5.56 1.04
N VAL A 95 8.81 -4.72 1.27
CA VAL A 95 7.56 -4.68 0.49
C VAL A 95 7.08 -3.25 0.37
N LEU A 96 6.68 -2.87 -0.83
CA LEU A 96 5.98 -1.62 -1.08
C LEU A 96 4.49 -1.89 -1.31
N ILE A 97 3.65 -1.19 -0.59
CA ILE A 97 2.19 -1.18 -0.80
C ILE A 97 1.80 0.21 -1.29
N TYR A 98 1.29 0.28 -2.50
CA TYR A 98 0.77 1.52 -3.07
C TYR A 98 -0.75 1.52 -3.00
N VAL A 99 -1.32 2.52 -2.35
CA VAL A 99 -2.77 2.60 -2.08
C VAL A 99 -3.41 3.67 -2.95
N ILE A 100 -4.45 3.26 -3.69
CA ILE A 100 -5.22 4.10 -4.59
C ILE A 100 -6.64 4.25 -4.06
N ASP A 101 -7.13 5.48 -3.98
CA ASP A 101 -8.56 5.74 -3.77
C ASP A 101 -9.32 5.48 -5.07
N SER A 102 -10.04 4.37 -5.12
CA SER A 102 -10.78 3.95 -6.32
C SER A 102 -11.97 4.86 -6.66
N SER A 103 -12.38 5.72 -5.74
CA SER A 103 -13.48 6.69 -5.96
C SER A 103 -12.99 8.04 -6.45
N ASP A 104 -11.70 8.35 -6.30
CA ASP A 104 -11.11 9.64 -6.68
C ASP A 104 -10.64 9.63 -8.15
N ARG A 105 -11.59 9.52 -9.07
CA ARG A 105 -11.34 9.45 -10.52
C ARG A 105 -10.60 10.67 -11.07
N LYS A 106 -10.77 11.83 -10.42
CA LYS A 106 -10.12 13.08 -10.83
C LYS A 106 -8.59 13.04 -10.68
N ARG A 107 -8.09 12.22 -9.76
CA ARG A 107 -6.66 12.07 -9.50
C ARG A 107 -6.06 10.76 -10.02
N PHE A 108 -6.75 10.03 -10.90
CA PHE A 108 -6.22 8.79 -11.47
C PHE A 108 -4.93 9.03 -12.27
N ASP A 109 -4.86 10.08 -13.07
CA ASP A 109 -3.63 10.43 -13.80
C ASP A 109 -2.50 10.81 -12.84
N GLU A 110 -2.81 11.54 -11.77
CA GLU A 110 -1.84 11.93 -10.76
C GLU A 110 -1.28 10.70 -10.03
N THR A 111 -2.14 9.78 -9.61
CA THR A 111 -1.70 8.56 -8.93
C THR A 111 -0.94 7.61 -9.86
N ALA A 112 -1.31 7.54 -11.13
CA ALA A 112 -0.61 6.75 -12.14
C ALA A 112 0.82 7.28 -12.37
N MET A 113 0.98 8.60 -12.45
CA MET A 113 2.28 9.24 -12.61
C MET A 113 3.22 8.95 -11.43
N GLU A 114 2.74 9.12 -10.21
CA GLU A 114 3.53 8.82 -9.00
C GLU A 114 3.91 7.32 -8.94
N LEU A 115 2.98 6.44 -9.32
CA LEU A 115 3.27 4.99 -9.35
C LEU A 115 4.33 4.65 -10.41
N SER A 116 4.27 5.28 -11.60
CA SER A 116 5.26 5.09 -12.65
C SER A 116 6.65 5.52 -12.21
N GLU A 117 6.76 6.66 -11.51
CA GLU A 117 8.04 7.12 -10.94
C GLU A 117 8.60 6.12 -9.92
N LEU A 118 7.74 5.53 -9.08
CA LEU A 118 8.15 4.50 -8.12
C LEU A 118 8.66 3.22 -8.81
N LEU A 119 8.05 2.83 -9.93
CA LEU A 119 8.48 1.66 -10.72
C LEU A 119 9.85 1.85 -11.39
N GLU A 120 10.21 3.09 -11.71
CA GLU A 120 11.51 3.46 -12.28
C GLU A 120 12.60 3.65 -11.22
N GLU A 121 12.23 3.72 -9.94
CA GLU A 121 13.17 3.98 -8.85
C GLU A 121 14.11 2.79 -8.62
N GLU A 122 15.41 3.03 -8.78
CA GLU A 122 16.45 1.98 -8.69
C GLU A 122 16.46 1.25 -7.34
N LYS A 123 16.20 1.97 -6.25
CA LYS A 123 16.15 1.40 -4.89
C LYS A 123 14.96 0.45 -4.69
N LEU A 124 13.94 0.55 -5.50
CA LEU A 124 12.72 -0.27 -5.43
C LEU A 124 12.64 -1.37 -6.49
N LYS A 125 13.62 -1.44 -7.39
CA LYS A 125 13.61 -2.33 -8.56
C LYS A 125 13.36 -3.81 -8.24
N ASN A 126 13.88 -4.29 -7.12
CA ASN A 126 13.72 -5.68 -6.69
C ASN A 126 12.77 -5.83 -5.50
N VAL A 127 12.05 -4.76 -5.14
CA VAL A 127 11.10 -4.76 -4.04
C VAL A 127 9.73 -5.19 -4.57
N PRO A 128 9.12 -6.25 -4.02
CA PRO A 128 7.76 -6.62 -4.37
C PRO A 128 6.80 -5.47 -4.12
N MET A 129 5.96 -5.15 -5.10
CA MET A 129 4.96 -4.09 -5.01
C MET A 129 3.55 -4.68 -5.06
N LEU A 130 2.70 -4.21 -4.15
CA LEU A 130 1.27 -4.48 -4.14
C LEU A 130 0.52 -3.17 -4.35
N VAL A 131 -0.44 -3.18 -5.26
CA VAL A 131 -1.33 -2.05 -5.47
C VAL A 131 -2.69 -2.37 -4.88
N PHE A 132 -3.15 -1.54 -3.94
CA PHE A 132 -4.47 -1.65 -3.33
C PHE A 132 -5.43 -0.67 -4.00
N ALA A 133 -6.41 -1.19 -4.73
CA ALA A 133 -7.58 -0.44 -5.18
C ALA A 133 -8.55 -0.30 -3.99
N ASN A 134 -8.32 0.70 -3.15
CA ASN A 134 -9.03 0.90 -1.89
C ASN A 134 -10.39 1.57 -2.07
N LYS A 135 -11.18 1.59 -1.01
CA LYS A 135 -12.52 2.21 -0.96
C LYS A 135 -13.54 1.54 -1.91
N GLN A 136 -13.45 0.23 -2.11
CA GLN A 136 -14.35 -0.53 -2.98
C GLN A 136 -15.81 -0.62 -2.45
N ASP A 137 -16.04 -0.22 -1.22
CA ASP A 137 -17.33 -0.08 -0.58
C ASP A 137 -18.14 1.12 -1.13
N LEU A 138 -17.49 2.09 -1.75
CA LEU A 138 -18.14 3.27 -2.31
C LEU A 138 -18.74 2.96 -3.69
N LEU A 139 -19.97 3.44 -3.93
CA LEU A 139 -20.67 3.24 -5.20
C LEU A 139 -19.96 3.86 -6.42
N THR A 140 -19.19 4.92 -6.19
CA THR A 140 -18.43 5.64 -7.23
C THR A 140 -17.10 5.01 -7.55
N SER A 141 -16.70 3.96 -6.84
CA SER A 141 -15.40 3.32 -7.00
C SER A 141 -15.26 2.64 -8.35
N ALA A 142 -14.10 2.86 -8.99
CA ALA A 142 -13.68 2.08 -10.15
C ALA A 142 -13.32 0.66 -9.71
N LYS A 143 -13.59 -0.32 -10.55
CA LYS A 143 -13.19 -1.71 -10.30
C LYS A 143 -11.66 -1.82 -10.37
N ALA A 144 -11.09 -2.75 -9.60
CA ALA A 144 -9.65 -3.00 -9.62
C ALA A 144 -9.11 -3.30 -11.02
N SER A 145 -9.88 -4.00 -11.87
CA SER A 145 -9.54 -4.27 -13.27
C SER A 145 -9.50 -3.01 -14.13
N GLU A 146 -10.39 -2.05 -13.87
CA GLU A 146 -10.43 -0.76 -14.56
C GLU A 146 -9.21 0.09 -14.18
N ILE A 147 -8.85 0.12 -12.92
CA ILE A 147 -7.65 0.82 -12.44
C ILE A 147 -6.38 0.19 -13.02
N ALA A 148 -6.28 -1.14 -13.00
CA ALA A 148 -5.13 -1.85 -13.57
C ALA A 148 -4.94 -1.57 -15.07
N GLY A 149 -6.04 -1.46 -15.84
CA GLY A 149 -5.99 -1.09 -17.25
C GLY A 149 -5.57 0.38 -17.51
N GLY A 150 -5.87 1.27 -16.58
CA GLY A 150 -5.49 2.69 -16.66
C GLY A 150 -4.08 3.03 -16.17
N LEU A 151 -3.40 2.06 -15.54
CA LEU A 151 -2.03 2.21 -15.01
C LEU A 151 -0.95 1.67 -15.98
N GLN A 152 -1.35 1.20 -17.16
CA GLN A 152 -0.44 0.64 -18.18
C GLN A 152 0.09 1.72 -19.11
#